data_5d71bc42d54ec36b149cc38ca6996c1b
#
_entry.id   5d71bc42d54ec36b149cc38ca6996c1b
#
_cell.length_a   1.000
_cell.length_b   1.000
_cell.length_c   1.000
_cell.angle_alpha   90.00
_cell.angle_beta   90.00
_cell.angle_gamma   90.00
#
_symmetry.space_group_name_H-M   'P 1'
#
loop_
_entity.id
_entity.type
_entity.pdbx_description
1 polymer ?
#
loop_
_entity_poly.entity_id
_entity_poly.type
_entity_poly.pdbx_seq_one_letter_code
_entity_poly.pdbx_strand_id
1 'polypeptide(L)'
;MNDVIKHKIKHNTQRFITSMKWIVFSILSGLIIGSIGSAFYGCIKMVTELRMEHLWLLYLLPLGGIVIVGLYRLLKDENDTGTNLVLSAIHSNEEIPLRMAPLIFISTVITHLFGGSAGREGAALQIGGSIGGALGRLFRFNEKDKHIMIMCGMSAAFTALFGTPMA
;
A
#
# COMPACT_ATOMS: atom_id res chain seq x y z
N MET A 1 44.72 7.37 21.63
CA MET A 1 43.88 6.25 22.12
C MET A 1 42.46 6.69 22.46
N ASN A 2 42.24 7.84 23.08
CA ASN A 2 40.89 8.36 23.42
C ASN A 2 40.01 8.73 22.24
N ASP A 3 40.56 9.24 21.13
CA ASP A 3 39.75 9.67 19.98
C ASP A 3 39.17 8.50 19.17
N VAL A 4 39.92 7.41 19.06
CA VAL A 4 39.46 6.16 18.41
C VAL A 4 38.31 5.53 19.21
N ILE A 5 38.41 5.54 20.54
CA ILE A 5 37.37 5.02 21.45
C ILE A 5 36.11 5.90 21.35
N LYS A 6 36.25 7.24 21.38
CA LYS A 6 35.14 8.19 21.23
C LYS A 6 34.44 8.04 19.88
N HIS A 7 35.21 7.86 18.80
CA HIS A 7 34.65 7.65 17.45
C HIS A 7 33.86 6.34 17.35
N LYS A 8 34.38 5.28 17.97
CA LYS A 8 33.73 3.95 18.01
C LYS A 8 32.44 3.96 18.83
N ILE A 9 32.45 4.65 19.98
CA ILE A 9 31.25 4.82 20.83
C ILE A 9 30.18 5.64 20.09
N LYS A 10 30.54 6.77 19.47
CA LYS A 10 29.61 7.61 18.70
C LYS A 10 29.00 6.85 17.55
N HIS A 11 29.79 6.05 16.84
CA HIS A 11 29.31 5.22 15.74
C HIS A 11 28.32 4.12 16.20
N ASN A 12 28.61 3.45 17.31
CA ASN A 12 27.72 2.44 17.89
C ASN A 12 26.41 3.05 18.41
N THR A 13 26.47 4.21 19.04
CA THR A 13 25.27 4.93 19.50
C THR A 13 24.39 5.36 18.34
N GLN A 14 24.97 5.85 17.25
CA GLN A 14 24.21 6.20 16.05
C GLN A 14 23.54 4.98 15.42
N ARG A 15 24.24 3.85 15.33
CA ARG A 15 23.64 2.60 14.83
C ARG A 15 22.48 2.15 15.70
N PHE A 16 22.61 2.21 17.01
CA PHE A 16 21.55 1.83 17.94
C PHE A 16 20.32 2.73 17.80
N ILE A 17 20.49 4.05 17.71
CA ILE A 17 19.40 5.01 17.48
C ILE A 17 18.70 4.73 16.15
N THR A 18 19.47 4.47 15.09
CA THR A 18 18.92 4.15 13.79
C THR A 18 18.12 2.84 13.84
N SER A 19 18.63 1.80 14.50
CA SER A 19 17.89 0.53 14.65
C SER A 19 16.59 0.71 15.43
N MET A 20 16.59 1.51 16.50
CA MET A 20 15.39 1.83 17.27
C MET A 20 14.35 2.57 16.40
N LYS A 21 14.78 3.54 15.60
CA LYS A 21 13.91 4.21 14.63
C LYS A 21 13.22 3.22 13.68
N TRP A 22 13.97 2.28 13.13
CA TRP A 22 13.43 1.28 12.22
C TRP A 22 12.46 0.33 12.90
N ILE A 23 12.73 -0.09 14.14
CA ILE A 23 11.82 -0.95 14.92
C ILE A 23 10.48 -0.25 15.17
N VAL A 24 10.53 0.97 15.71
CA VAL A 24 9.30 1.76 15.96
C VAL A 24 8.52 1.99 14.69
N PHE A 25 9.23 2.33 13.62
CA PHE A 25 8.61 2.57 12.33
C PHE A 25 7.97 1.30 11.77
N SER A 26 8.64 0.15 11.83
CA SER A 26 8.10 -1.14 11.36
C SER A 26 6.82 -1.52 12.09
N ILE A 27 6.76 -1.31 13.40
CA ILE A 27 5.55 -1.57 14.20
C ILE A 27 4.41 -0.65 13.74
N LEU A 28 4.66 0.65 13.63
CA LEU A 28 3.63 1.62 13.23
C LEU A 28 3.14 1.38 11.80
N SER A 29 4.06 1.19 10.86
CA SER A 29 3.68 0.92 9.46
C SER A 29 2.94 -0.41 9.32
N GLY A 30 3.38 -1.46 10.02
CA GLY A 30 2.73 -2.76 10.04
C GLY A 30 1.31 -2.68 10.59
N LEU A 31 1.07 -1.94 11.68
CA LEU A 31 -0.26 -1.74 12.25
C LEU A 31 -1.18 -0.97 11.29
N ILE A 32 -0.70 0.12 10.70
CA ILE A 32 -1.50 0.95 9.79
C ILE A 32 -1.84 0.17 8.51
N ILE A 33 -0.82 -0.36 7.85
CA ILE A 33 -0.99 -1.04 6.55
C ILE A 33 -1.72 -2.38 6.74
N GLY A 34 -1.41 -3.11 7.81
CA GLY A 34 -2.08 -4.35 8.17
C GLY A 34 -3.56 -4.16 8.45
N SER A 35 -3.94 -3.10 9.18
CA SER A 35 -5.34 -2.75 9.44
C SER A 35 -6.09 -2.43 8.15
N ILE A 36 -5.48 -1.63 7.26
CA ILE A 36 -6.09 -1.27 5.98
C ILE A 36 -6.18 -2.49 5.06
N GLY A 37 -5.16 -3.33 5.01
CA GLY A 37 -5.16 -4.57 4.23
C GLY A 37 -6.21 -5.58 4.72
N SER A 38 -6.38 -5.71 6.03
CA SER A 38 -7.43 -6.55 6.62
C SER A 38 -8.83 -6.01 6.33
N ALA A 39 -9.02 -4.69 6.41
CA ALA A 39 -10.27 -4.04 6.02
C ALA A 39 -10.58 -4.26 4.53
N PHE A 40 -9.56 -4.15 3.67
CA PHE A 40 -9.68 -4.41 2.23
C PHE A 40 -10.12 -5.85 1.95
N TYR A 41 -9.48 -6.82 2.59
CA TYR A 41 -9.88 -8.22 2.49
C TYR A 41 -11.33 -8.45 2.95
N GLY A 42 -11.70 -7.88 4.10
CA GLY A 42 -13.05 -7.98 4.64
C GLY A 42 -14.12 -7.39 3.72
N CYS A 43 -13.86 -6.20 3.16
CA CYS A 43 -14.75 -5.56 2.18
C CYS A 43 -14.92 -6.41 0.91
N ILE A 44 -13.82 -6.94 0.34
CA ILE A 44 -13.90 -7.80 -0.83
C ILE A 44 -14.69 -9.08 -0.55
N LYS A 45 -14.47 -9.71 0.61
CA LYS A 45 -15.21 -10.88 1.02
C LYS A 45 -16.71 -10.58 1.13
N MET A 46 -17.06 -9.51 1.84
CA MET A 46 -18.46 -9.09 2.05
C MET A 46 -19.17 -8.80 0.71
N VAL A 47 -18.57 -8.03 -0.19
CA VAL A 47 -19.23 -7.69 -1.47
C VAL A 47 -19.30 -8.90 -2.40
N THR A 48 -18.37 -9.85 -2.29
CA THR A 48 -18.39 -11.09 -3.06
C THR A 48 -19.53 -11.99 -2.57
N GLU A 49 -19.73 -12.14 -1.27
CA GLU A 49 -20.84 -12.87 -0.67
C GLU A 49 -22.18 -12.25 -1.08
N LEU A 50 -22.31 -10.92 -0.95
CA LEU A 50 -23.52 -10.18 -1.37
C LEU A 50 -23.84 -10.40 -2.86
N ARG A 51 -22.82 -10.40 -3.72
CA ARG A 51 -23.01 -10.69 -5.15
C ARG A 51 -23.50 -12.14 -5.39
N MET A 52 -22.99 -13.09 -4.62
CA MET A 52 -23.41 -14.50 -4.74
C MET A 52 -24.87 -14.68 -4.41
N GLU A 53 -25.40 -13.91 -3.45
CA GLU A 53 -26.81 -13.88 -3.09
C GLU A 53 -27.68 -13.15 -4.13
N HIS A 54 -27.10 -12.16 -4.82
CA HIS A 54 -27.81 -11.26 -5.74
C HIS A 54 -27.17 -11.24 -7.13
N LEU A 55 -27.33 -12.32 -7.90
CA LEU A 55 -26.71 -12.47 -9.23
C LEU A 55 -27.09 -11.37 -10.22
N TRP A 56 -28.21 -10.67 -10.04
CA TRP A 56 -28.60 -9.55 -10.88
C TRP A 56 -27.63 -8.37 -10.86
N LEU A 57 -26.78 -8.26 -9.81
CA LEU A 57 -25.72 -7.25 -9.72
C LEU A 57 -24.74 -7.33 -10.90
N LEU A 58 -24.56 -8.50 -11.51
CA LEU A 58 -23.70 -8.67 -12.69
C LEU A 58 -24.13 -7.81 -13.88
N TYR A 59 -25.46 -7.59 -14.05
CA TYR A 59 -25.95 -6.72 -15.12
C TYR A 59 -25.61 -5.24 -14.92
N LEU A 60 -25.27 -4.84 -13.71
CA LEU A 60 -24.86 -3.48 -13.37
C LEU A 60 -23.34 -3.24 -13.54
N LEU A 61 -22.59 -4.21 -14.04
CA LEU A 61 -21.13 -4.07 -14.28
C LEU A 61 -20.78 -2.82 -15.12
N PRO A 62 -21.51 -2.49 -16.22
CA PRO A 62 -21.22 -1.26 -16.97
C PRO A 62 -21.41 0.01 -16.14
N LEU A 63 -22.39 0.03 -15.25
CA LEU A 63 -22.62 1.16 -14.34
C LEU A 63 -21.46 1.30 -13.34
N GLY A 64 -20.99 0.17 -12.78
CA GLY A 64 -19.81 0.13 -11.94
C GLY A 64 -18.58 0.70 -12.66
N GLY A 65 -18.37 0.36 -13.92
CA GLY A 65 -17.29 0.92 -14.75
C GLY A 65 -17.38 2.44 -14.89
N ILE A 66 -18.58 2.98 -15.17
CA ILE A 66 -18.81 4.43 -15.27
C ILE A 66 -18.48 5.12 -13.94
N VAL A 67 -18.90 4.55 -12.82
CA VAL A 67 -18.62 5.09 -11.47
C VAL A 67 -17.11 5.11 -11.22
N ILE A 68 -16.39 4.04 -11.55
CA ILE A 68 -14.94 3.97 -11.39
C ILE A 68 -14.24 5.04 -12.23
N VAL A 69 -14.57 5.15 -13.52
CA VAL A 69 -14.00 6.18 -14.40
C VAL A 69 -14.29 7.59 -13.86
N GLY A 70 -15.52 7.84 -13.40
CA GLY A 70 -15.88 9.11 -12.75
C GLY A 70 -15.03 9.39 -11.52
N LEU A 71 -14.74 8.38 -10.69
CA LEU A 71 -13.92 8.51 -9.50
C LEU A 71 -12.46 8.86 -9.85
N TYR A 72 -11.88 8.20 -10.87
CA TYR A 72 -10.53 8.50 -11.35
C TYR A 72 -10.42 9.93 -11.91
N ARG A 73 -11.42 10.38 -12.68
CA ARG A 73 -11.47 11.76 -13.20
C ARG A 73 -11.59 12.79 -12.08
N LEU A 74 -12.45 12.53 -11.09
CA LEU A 74 -12.65 13.43 -9.97
C LEU A 74 -11.37 13.64 -9.16
N LEU A 75 -10.58 12.58 -8.97
CA LEU A 75 -9.32 12.63 -8.23
C LEU A 75 -8.12 13.03 -9.10
N LYS A 76 -8.34 13.31 -10.40
CA LYS A 76 -7.30 13.69 -11.38
C LYS A 76 -6.14 12.68 -11.45
N ASP A 77 -6.47 11.41 -11.43
CA ASP A 77 -5.52 10.28 -11.47
C ASP A 77 -5.69 9.46 -12.74
N GLU A 78 -5.99 10.15 -13.87
CA GLU A 78 -6.26 9.53 -15.18
C GLU A 78 -5.03 8.82 -15.78
N ASN A 79 -3.83 9.18 -15.33
CA ASN A 79 -2.56 8.63 -15.81
C ASN A 79 -2.01 7.52 -14.89
N ASP A 80 -2.85 6.93 -14.04
CA ASP A 80 -2.44 5.82 -13.20
C ASP A 80 -2.04 4.61 -14.08
N THR A 81 -0.75 4.26 -14.03
CA THR A 81 -0.20 3.10 -14.73
C THR A 81 -0.36 1.80 -13.93
N GLY A 82 -1.16 1.84 -12.87
CA GLY A 82 -1.44 0.69 -12.03
C GLY A 82 -0.21 0.21 -11.24
N THR A 83 -0.06 -1.11 -11.12
CA THR A 83 1.06 -1.71 -10.38
C THR A 83 2.43 -1.30 -10.95
N ASN A 84 2.52 -0.95 -12.24
CA ASN A 84 3.76 -0.48 -12.84
C ASN A 84 4.27 0.82 -12.21
N LEU A 85 3.37 1.73 -11.79
CA LEU A 85 3.78 2.95 -11.09
C LEU A 85 4.51 2.63 -9.77
N VAL A 86 4.01 1.66 -9.02
CA VAL A 86 4.65 1.24 -7.75
C VAL A 86 5.99 0.57 -8.00
N LEU A 87 6.08 -0.26 -9.04
CA LEU A 87 7.35 -0.90 -9.45
C LEU A 87 8.35 0.14 -9.97
N SER A 88 7.91 1.11 -10.76
CA SER A 88 8.75 2.22 -11.20
C SER A 88 9.27 3.04 -10.02
N ALA A 89 8.43 3.31 -9.04
CA ALA A 89 8.82 4.07 -7.85
C ALA A 89 9.88 3.38 -6.97
N ILE A 90 10.02 2.06 -7.08
CA ILE A 90 11.11 1.32 -6.40
C ILE A 90 12.46 1.54 -7.12
N HIS A 91 12.44 1.72 -8.44
CA HIS A 91 13.64 1.82 -9.27
C HIS A 91 13.97 3.26 -9.67
N SER A 92 12.99 4.14 -9.68
CA SER A 92 13.12 5.56 -10.01
C SER A 92 12.61 6.41 -8.83
N ASN A 93 12.97 7.68 -8.82
CA ASN A 93 12.51 8.61 -7.78
C ASN A 93 11.06 9.12 -8.05
N GLU A 94 10.23 8.30 -8.69
CA GLU A 94 8.82 8.63 -8.89
C GLU A 94 8.05 8.57 -7.57
N GLU A 95 7.27 9.60 -7.30
CA GLU A 95 6.45 9.66 -6.09
C GLU A 95 5.11 8.97 -6.29
N ILE A 96 4.77 8.04 -5.40
CA ILE A 96 3.45 7.43 -5.36
C ILE A 96 2.51 8.36 -4.56
N PRO A 97 1.45 8.90 -5.16
CA PRO A 97 0.51 9.75 -4.46
C PRO A 97 -0.33 8.93 -3.45
N LEU A 98 -0.50 9.45 -2.23
CA LEU A 98 -1.30 8.78 -1.20
C LEU A 98 -2.76 8.58 -1.62
N ARG A 99 -3.31 9.50 -2.45
CA ARG A 99 -4.68 9.41 -2.99
C ARG A 99 -4.96 8.15 -3.80
N MET A 100 -3.90 7.51 -4.32
CA MET A 100 -3.99 6.25 -5.06
C MET A 100 -4.51 5.10 -4.16
N ALA A 101 -4.14 5.05 -2.87
CA ALA A 101 -4.57 3.99 -1.97
C ALA A 101 -6.10 3.91 -1.81
N PRO A 102 -6.83 4.98 -1.42
CA PRO A 102 -8.29 4.93 -1.31
C PRO A 102 -8.97 4.74 -2.67
N LEU A 103 -8.40 5.29 -3.76
CA LEU A 103 -8.95 5.14 -5.11
C LEU A 103 -8.97 3.68 -5.55
N ILE A 104 -7.85 2.99 -5.41
CA ILE A 104 -7.71 1.57 -5.76
C ILE A 104 -8.54 0.69 -4.83
N PHE A 105 -8.58 1.01 -3.54
CA PHE A 105 -9.42 0.31 -2.58
C PHE A 105 -10.89 0.32 -3.03
N ILE A 106 -11.45 1.50 -3.27
CA ILE A 106 -12.87 1.68 -3.61
C ILE A 106 -13.17 1.06 -4.99
N SER A 107 -12.36 1.33 -6.00
CA SER A 107 -12.58 0.80 -7.36
C SER A 107 -12.48 -0.72 -7.41
N THR A 108 -11.58 -1.33 -6.66
CA THR A 108 -11.48 -2.78 -6.58
C THR A 108 -12.69 -3.40 -5.88
N VAL A 109 -13.18 -2.80 -4.80
CA VAL A 109 -14.40 -3.24 -4.10
C VAL A 109 -15.61 -3.13 -5.02
N ILE A 110 -15.78 -2.00 -5.74
CA ILE A 110 -16.87 -1.81 -6.71
C ILE A 110 -16.79 -2.87 -7.83
N THR A 111 -15.59 -3.12 -8.37
CA THR A 111 -15.39 -4.12 -9.41
C THR A 111 -15.83 -5.51 -8.94
N HIS A 112 -15.46 -5.91 -7.73
CA HIS A 112 -15.85 -7.21 -7.16
C HIS A 112 -17.34 -7.30 -6.86
N LEU A 113 -17.96 -6.20 -6.43
CA LEU A 113 -19.41 -6.14 -6.18
C LEU A 113 -20.20 -6.44 -7.45
N PHE A 114 -19.81 -5.87 -8.58
CA PHE A 114 -20.49 -6.07 -9.85
C PHE A 114 -19.94 -7.25 -10.67
N GLY A 115 -19.05 -8.07 -10.09
CA GLY A 115 -18.58 -9.31 -10.70
C GLY A 115 -17.48 -9.14 -11.75
N GLY A 116 -16.84 -7.98 -11.81
CA GLY A 116 -15.67 -7.78 -12.62
C GLY A 116 -14.47 -8.55 -12.07
N SER A 117 -13.58 -8.99 -12.96
CA SER A 117 -12.33 -9.68 -12.59
C SER A 117 -11.21 -8.66 -12.40
N ALA A 118 -11.01 -8.20 -11.16
CA ALA A 118 -9.87 -7.37 -10.80
C ALA A 118 -8.88 -8.15 -9.92
N GLY A 119 -7.59 -7.95 -10.16
CA GLY A 119 -6.53 -8.58 -9.38
C GLY A 119 -6.42 -7.97 -7.98
N ARG A 120 -6.78 -8.72 -6.95
CA ARG A 120 -6.65 -8.30 -5.54
C ARG A 120 -5.20 -8.09 -5.13
N GLU A 121 -4.29 -8.86 -5.71
CA GLU A 121 -2.86 -8.85 -5.45
C GLU A 121 -2.24 -7.51 -5.85
N GLY A 122 -2.43 -7.10 -7.11
CA GLY A 122 -1.96 -5.81 -7.60
C GLY A 122 -2.54 -4.64 -6.82
N ALA A 123 -3.82 -4.69 -6.47
CA ALA A 123 -4.47 -3.67 -5.66
C ALA A 123 -3.84 -3.57 -4.25
N ALA A 124 -3.59 -4.70 -3.58
CA ALA A 124 -2.93 -4.72 -2.27
C ALA A 124 -1.51 -4.13 -2.33
N LEU A 125 -0.72 -4.49 -3.35
CA LEU A 125 0.62 -3.94 -3.55
C LEU A 125 0.60 -2.42 -3.74
N GLN A 126 -0.34 -1.92 -4.55
CA GLN A 126 -0.50 -0.48 -4.80
C GLN A 126 -0.93 0.26 -3.53
N ILE A 127 -1.91 -0.25 -2.79
CA ILE A 127 -2.34 0.31 -1.51
C ILE A 127 -1.17 0.35 -0.52
N GLY A 128 -0.48 -0.77 -0.35
CA GLY A 128 0.65 -0.87 0.57
C GLY A 128 1.83 0.02 0.19
N GLY A 129 2.20 0.04 -1.09
CA GLY A 129 3.26 0.88 -1.62
C GLY A 129 2.97 2.38 -1.49
N SER A 130 1.73 2.79 -1.78
CA SER A 130 1.28 4.19 -1.64
C SER A 130 1.34 4.65 -0.19
N ILE A 131 0.84 3.85 0.76
CA ILE A 131 0.88 4.16 2.19
C ILE A 131 2.32 4.14 2.72
N GLY A 132 3.11 3.12 2.34
CA GLY A 132 4.52 3.02 2.71
C GLY A 132 5.34 4.23 2.25
N GLY A 133 5.15 4.66 1.00
CA GLY A 133 5.78 5.85 0.45
C GLY A 133 5.34 7.13 1.18
N ALA A 134 4.05 7.26 1.52
CA ALA A 134 3.54 8.39 2.28
C ALA A 134 4.11 8.45 3.69
N LEU A 135 4.21 7.30 4.38
CA LEU A 135 4.85 7.22 5.69
C LEU A 135 6.34 7.56 5.62
N GLY A 136 7.06 7.09 4.58
CA GLY A 136 8.46 7.44 4.34
C GLY A 136 8.67 8.96 4.20
N ARG A 137 7.77 9.65 3.49
CA ARG A 137 7.78 11.12 3.38
C ARG A 137 7.46 11.81 4.72
N LEU A 138 6.44 11.33 5.42
CA LEU A 138 6.02 11.89 6.71
C LEU A 138 7.14 11.85 7.74
N PHE A 139 7.90 10.76 7.79
CA PHE A 139 9.03 10.59 8.71
C PHE A 139 10.35 11.17 8.17
N ARG A 140 10.31 11.83 7.02
CA ARG A 140 11.48 12.48 6.39
C ARG A 140 12.68 11.53 6.22
N PHE A 141 12.41 10.33 5.73
CA PHE A 141 13.46 9.39 5.36
C PHE A 141 14.19 9.88 4.09
N ASN A 142 15.45 9.46 3.95
CA ASN A 142 16.21 9.69 2.71
C ASN A 142 15.62 8.84 1.56
N GLU A 143 16.02 9.12 0.31
CA GLU A 143 15.44 8.44 -0.86
C GLU A 143 15.61 6.92 -0.82
N LYS A 144 16.78 6.42 -0.37
CA LYS A 144 17.01 4.97 -0.24
C LYS A 144 16.09 4.32 0.78
N ASP A 145 15.89 4.97 1.92
CA ASP A 145 15.02 4.47 2.97
C ASP A 145 13.54 4.55 2.55
N LYS A 146 13.14 5.56 1.74
CA LYS A 146 11.79 5.63 1.15
C LYS A 146 11.49 4.43 0.25
N HIS A 147 12.44 4.01 -0.60
CA HIS A 147 12.26 2.82 -1.44
C HIS A 147 12.06 1.56 -0.58
N ILE A 148 12.84 1.41 0.49
CA ILE A 148 12.65 0.31 1.45
C ILE A 148 11.26 0.38 2.07
N MET A 149 10.77 1.57 2.40
CA MET A 149 9.45 1.76 2.98
C MET A 149 8.30 1.39 2.04
N ILE A 150 8.44 1.71 0.75
CA ILE A 150 7.48 1.28 -0.28
C ILE A 150 7.43 -0.25 -0.32
N MET A 151 8.58 -0.92 -0.40
CA MET A 151 8.67 -2.38 -0.41
C MET A 151 8.10 -3.03 0.86
N CYS A 152 8.42 -2.48 2.03
CA CYS A 152 7.85 -2.94 3.30
C CYS A 152 6.33 -2.77 3.34
N GLY A 153 5.82 -1.65 2.80
CA GLY A 153 4.39 -1.41 2.69
C GLY A 153 3.69 -2.40 1.78
N MET A 154 4.27 -2.70 0.63
CA MET A 154 3.78 -3.73 -0.30
C MET A 154 3.71 -5.09 0.37
N SER A 155 4.79 -5.52 1.03
CA SER A 155 4.87 -6.78 1.76
C SER A 155 3.84 -6.86 2.90
N ALA A 156 3.68 -5.80 3.69
CA ALA A 156 2.71 -5.75 4.77
C ALA A 156 1.26 -5.87 4.28
N ALA A 157 0.91 -5.17 3.18
CA ALA A 157 -0.43 -5.26 2.59
C ALA A 157 -0.70 -6.64 1.98
N PHE A 158 0.29 -7.23 1.33
CA PHE A 158 0.21 -8.58 0.78
C PHE A 158 0.02 -9.62 1.90
N THR A 159 0.80 -9.51 2.96
CA THR A 159 0.67 -10.35 4.17
C THR A 159 -0.72 -10.27 4.76
N ALA A 160 -1.28 -9.07 4.89
CA ALA A 160 -2.61 -8.86 5.44
C ALA A 160 -3.72 -9.47 4.55
N LEU A 161 -3.53 -9.43 3.21
CA LEU A 161 -4.49 -9.98 2.25
C LEU A 161 -4.51 -11.51 2.24
N PHE A 162 -3.34 -12.15 2.33
CA PHE A 162 -3.18 -13.61 2.17
C PHE A 162 -2.97 -14.35 3.48
N GLY A 163 -2.77 -13.65 4.59
CA GLY A 163 -2.45 -14.27 5.88
C GLY A 163 -1.07 -14.96 5.90
N THR A 164 -0.13 -14.48 5.10
CA THR A 164 1.22 -15.05 4.95
C THR A 164 2.26 -14.21 5.69
N PRO A 165 2.55 -14.49 6.97
CA PRO A 165 3.42 -13.62 7.78
C PRO A 165 4.88 -13.56 7.30
N MET A 166 5.26 -14.40 6.35
CA MET A 166 6.62 -14.48 5.78
C MET A 166 6.73 -13.86 4.38
N ALA A 167 5.70 -13.16 3.93
CA ALA A 167 5.70 -12.50 2.62
C ALA A 167 6.38 -11.13 2.63
#